data_26278e3add351d03ecd663506d59f8a0
#
_entry.id   26278e3add351d03ecd663506d59f8a0
#
_cell.length_a   1.000
_cell.length_b   1.000
_cell.length_c   1.000
_cell.angle_alpha   90.00
_cell.angle_beta   90.00
_cell.angle_gamma   90.00
#
_symmetry.space_group_name_H-M   'P 1'
#
loop_
_entity.id
_entity.type
_entity.pdbx_description
1 polymer ?
#
loop_
_entity_poly.entity_id
_entity_poly.type
_entity_poly.pdbx_seq_one_letter_code
_entity_poly.pdbx_strand_id
1 'polypeptide(L)'
;FIATNNVLLTEFGVVTSINIIAIYVLCLLVIPIFFSYIPAPIPRHLGHLEREYLTSFMNWIVRTVKYNRVGVYITAVILLVFGIIGIYEIRISGSIIEDMPKKTAFFDDIRFFEKEFDGVMPLEIMIDTKRKQGVMKLSNLKRMEELEETIMEIPELSKPLSIVNLVKYSKQAYYNGNPDYYQLPTSQEQSFILSYAKNGAKNAKDNLMKSYVDSTGQYARITTFIKDENGEKMEAIEARIREKATKLFPAERYNVIITGKASVFQKGTKYLLDNLLSSLLFAFLITAGLVAIMFRSFKMVLVSIIPNLLPLLMTAGLMGFLGIPLKPSTILVFGIAFGMSVDDTLRFLAQYRLELTRNNWKIRKSV
;
A
#
# COMPACT_ATOMS: atom_id res chain seq x y z
N PHE A 1 14.88 -2.71 -3.21
CA PHE A 1 13.78 -3.68 -3.38
C PHE A 1 14.20 -5.15 -3.24
N ILE A 2 15.44 -5.51 -3.58
CA ILE A 2 15.96 -6.91 -3.46
C ILE A 2 15.92 -7.43 -2.00
N ALA A 3 16.10 -6.55 -1.02
CA ALA A 3 16.08 -6.90 0.40
C ALA A 3 14.66 -6.99 1.02
N THR A 4 13.60 -6.89 0.22
CA THR A 4 12.22 -7.01 0.70
C THR A 4 11.77 -8.47 0.72
N ASN A 5 10.87 -8.82 1.63
CA ASN A 5 10.26 -10.15 1.69
C ASN A 5 9.09 -10.35 0.69
N ASN A 6 8.91 -9.41 -0.25
CA ASN A 6 7.86 -9.50 -1.26
C ASN A 6 8.44 -9.97 -2.59
N VAL A 7 7.94 -11.08 -3.11
CA VAL A 7 8.44 -11.72 -4.35
C VAL A 7 8.41 -10.76 -5.54
N LEU A 8 7.30 -10.04 -5.75
CA LEU A 8 7.16 -9.08 -6.87
C LEU A 8 8.19 -7.95 -6.80
N LEU A 9 8.41 -7.40 -5.59
CA LEU A 9 9.39 -6.32 -5.40
C LEU A 9 10.83 -6.83 -5.56
N THR A 10 11.11 -8.04 -5.11
CA THR A 10 12.41 -8.68 -5.27
C THR A 10 12.71 -8.94 -6.74
N GLU A 11 11.77 -9.52 -7.49
CA GLU A 11 11.89 -9.73 -8.94
C GLU A 11 12.09 -8.41 -9.69
N PHE A 12 11.28 -7.39 -9.39
CA PHE A 12 11.44 -6.05 -9.94
C PHE A 12 12.83 -5.47 -9.64
N GLY A 13 13.31 -5.59 -8.40
CA GLY A 13 14.62 -5.11 -7.99
C GLY A 13 15.76 -5.84 -8.70
N VAL A 14 15.69 -7.16 -8.85
CA VAL A 14 16.70 -7.97 -9.55
C VAL A 14 16.75 -7.62 -11.04
N VAL A 15 15.60 -7.63 -11.71
CA VAL A 15 15.51 -7.32 -13.17
C VAL A 15 16.02 -5.89 -13.43
N THR A 16 15.61 -4.93 -12.63
CA THR A 16 16.04 -3.54 -12.78
C THR A 16 17.55 -3.40 -12.55
N SER A 17 18.11 -4.07 -11.54
CA SER A 17 19.54 -4.03 -11.24
C SER A 17 20.38 -4.64 -12.40
N ILE A 18 19.95 -5.77 -12.93
CA ILE A 18 20.61 -6.41 -14.09
C ILE A 18 20.57 -5.47 -15.30
N ASN A 19 19.42 -4.86 -15.59
CA ASN A 19 19.27 -3.91 -16.69
C ASN A 19 20.19 -2.69 -16.53
N ILE A 20 20.29 -2.11 -15.32
CA ILE A 20 21.16 -0.97 -15.06
C ILE A 20 22.62 -1.35 -15.29
N ILE A 21 23.07 -2.52 -14.80
CA ILE A 21 24.44 -3.00 -15.01
C ILE A 21 24.69 -3.23 -16.51
N ALA A 22 23.76 -3.86 -17.22
CA ALA A 22 23.87 -4.11 -18.66
C ALA A 22 23.96 -2.80 -19.45
N ILE A 23 23.11 -1.81 -19.16
CA ILE A 23 23.16 -0.48 -19.79
C ILE A 23 24.50 0.19 -19.51
N TYR A 24 24.99 0.13 -18.26
CA TYR A 24 26.28 0.72 -17.90
C TYR A 24 27.42 0.11 -18.71
N VAL A 25 27.50 -1.22 -18.79
CA VAL A 25 28.52 -1.92 -19.59
C VAL A 25 28.41 -1.57 -21.08
N LEU A 26 27.18 -1.58 -21.62
CA LEU A 26 26.94 -1.19 -23.01
C LEU A 26 27.35 0.26 -23.29
N CYS A 27 27.05 1.20 -22.41
CA CYS A 27 27.46 2.58 -22.56
C CYS A 27 28.99 2.74 -22.55
N LEU A 28 29.69 2.01 -21.66
CA LEU A 28 31.16 2.04 -21.63
C LEU A 28 31.80 1.51 -22.91
N LEU A 29 31.18 0.55 -23.58
CA LEU A 29 31.70 -0.04 -24.81
C LEU A 29 31.26 0.75 -26.05
N VAL A 30 29.95 1.02 -26.15
CA VAL A 30 29.34 1.57 -27.37
C VAL A 30 29.69 3.06 -27.56
N ILE A 31 29.61 3.85 -26.48
CA ILE A 31 29.84 5.29 -26.62
C ILE A 31 31.26 5.62 -27.13
N PRO A 32 32.36 5.09 -26.59
CA PRO A 32 33.68 5.34 -27.12
C PRO A 32 33.88 4.88 -28.56
N ILE A 33 33.27 3.73 -28.93
CA ILE A 33 33.33 3.22 -30.29
C ILE A 33 32.66 4.23 -31.25
N PHE A 34 31.43 4.68 -30.94
CA PHE A 34 30.77 5.69 -31.78
C PHE A 34 31.58 6.96 -31.90
N PHE A 35 32.12 7.50 -30.80
CA PHE A 35 32.92 8.71 -30.79
C PHE A 35 34.22 8.55 -31.55
N SER A 36 34.78 7.35 -31.71
CA SER A 36 35.97 7.11 -32.50
C SER A 36 35.74 7.25 -34.03
N TYR A 37 34.51 7.07 -34.48
CA TYR A 37 34.10 7.20 -35.89
C TYR A 37 33.53 8.58 -36.23
N ILE A 38 33.14 9.37 -35.24
CA ILE A 38 32.53 10.68 -35.49
C ILE A 38 33.68 11.74 -35.56
N PRO A 39 33.71 12.55 -36.63
CA PRO A 39 34.67 13.64 -36.74
C PRO A 39 34.47 14.68 -35.62
N ALA A 40 35.53 15.41 -35.29
CA ALA A 40 35.47 16.45 -34.25
C ALA A 40 34.33 17.45 -34.52
N PRO A 41 33.59 17.89 -33.50
CA PRO A 41 32.45 18.78 -33.66
C PRO A 41 32.88 20.11 -34.30
N ILE A 42 32.14 20.56 -35.30
CA ILE A 42 32.35 21.84 -35.96
C ILE A 42 31.79 22.97 -35.06
N PRO A 43 32.34 24.20 -35.04
CA PRO A 43 31.86 25.33 -34.23
C PRO A 43 30.34 25.59 -34.36
N ARG A 44 29.75 25.30 -35.50
CA ARG A 44 28.28 25.38 -35.72
C ARG A 44 27.48 24.44 -34.82
N HIS A 45 28.01 23.29 -34.45
CA HIS A 45 27.40 22.33 -33.53
C HIS A 45 27.50 22.76 -32.08
N LEU A 46 28.41 23.66 -31.74
CA LEU A 46 28.64 24.18 -30.39
C LEU A 46 27.86 25.48 -30.10
N GLY A 47 27.22 26.08 -31.10
CA GLY A 47 26.47 27.34 -30.95
C GLY A 47 25.33 27.32 -29.95
N HIS A 48 24.85 26.14 -29.56
CA HIS A 48 23.87 26.02 -28.49
C HIS A 48 24.46 26.16 -27.09
N LEU A 49 25.78 25.94 -26.90
CA LEU A 49 26.48 26.14 -25.64
C LEU A 49 26.72 27.61 -25.36
N GLU A 50 26.73 28.48 -26.39
CA GLU A 50 26.92 29.91 -26.28
C GLU A 50 25.63 30.71 -26.20
N ARG A 51 24.46 30.03 -26.06
CA ARG A 51 23.18 30.73 -25.91
C ARG A 51 23.16 31.54 -24.63
N GLU A 52 23.04 32.85 -24.77
CA GLU A 52 23.03 33.85 -23.68
C GLU A 52 22.03 33.48 -22.57
N TYR A 53 20.90 32.89 -22.91
CA TYR A 53 19.87 32.48 -21.95
C TYR A 53 20.39 31.41 -20.98
N LEU A 54 21.02 30.34 -21.48
CA LEU A 54 21.58 29.28 -20.65
C LEU A 54 22.74 29.80 -19.77
N THR A 55 23.61 30.58 -20.38
CA THR A 55 24.77 31.19 -19.67
C THR A 55 24.28 32.19 -18.60
N SER A 56 23.24 32.96 -18.91
CA SER A 56 22.63 33.92 -17.96
C SER A 56 21.97 33.18 -16.78
N PHE A 57 21.25 32.11 -17.04
CA PHE A 57 20.64 31.29 -16.00
C PHE A 57 21.69 30.63 -15.09
N MET A 58 22.74 30.04 -15.67
CA MET A 58 23.86 29.47 -14.90
C MET A 58 24.55 30.53 -14.05
N ASN A 59 24.85 31.70 -14.63
CA ASN A 59 25.45 32.81 -13.93
C ASN A 59 24.56 33.33 -12.79
N TRP A 60 23.24 33.33 -12.97
CA TRP A 60 22.29 33.70 -11.92
C TRP A 60 22.36 32.70 -10.76
N ILE A 61 22.38 31.39 -11.02
CA ILE A 61 22.50 30.34 -10.00
C ILE A 61 23.83 30.52 -9.24
N VAL A 62 24.95 30.62 -9.97
CA VAL A 62 26.28 30.80 -9.38
C VAL A 62 26.35 32.06 -8.52
N ARG A 63 25.80 33.18 -9.01
CA ARG A 63 25.74 34.45 -8.28
C ARG A 63 24.89 34.31 -7.00
N THR A 64 23.75 33.67 -7.07
CA THR A 64 22.88 33.43 -5.91
C THR A 64 23.56 32.61 -4.85
N VAL A 65 24.18 31.49 -5.23
CA VAL A 65 24.89 30.60 -4.30
C VAL A 65 26.14 31.30 -3.71
N LYS A 66 26.82 32.12 -4.48
CA LYS A 66 28.07 32.78 -4.06
C LYS A 66 27.82 33.98 -3.14
N TYR A 67 26.81 34.78 -3.43
CA TYR A 67 26.58 36.07 -2.75
C TYR A 67 25.40 36.06 -1.78
N ASN A 68 24.44 35.13 -1.93
CA ASN A 68 23.24 35.07 -1.09
C ASN A 68 23.06 33.72 -0.41
N ARG A 69 24.12 33.19 0.21
CA ARG A 69 24.13 31.88 0.89
C ARG A 69 23.07 31.77 1.97
N VAL A 70 22.89 32.83 2.76
CA VAL A 70 21.90 32.88 3.84
C VAL A 70 20.46 32.73 3.25
N GLY A 71 20.18 33.42 2.15
CA GLY A 71 18.91 33.31 1.46
C GLY A 71 18.63 31.87 0.97
N VAL A 72 19.65 31.19 0.42
CA VAL A 72 19.53 29.79 -0.02
C VAL A 72 19.21 28.85 1.16
N TYR A 73 19.91 29.02 2.30
CA TYR A 73 19.61 28.22 3.49
C TYR A 73 18.23 28.49 4.06
N ILE A 74 17.82 29.75 4.14
CA ILE A 74 16.47 30.12 4.60
C ILE A 74 15.41 29.50 3.69
N THR A 75 15.56 29.58 2.37
CA THR A 75 14.64 28.98 1.42
C THR A 75 14.58 27.46 1.59
N ALA A 76 15.73 26.80 1.74
CA ALA A 76 15.77 25.37 1.96
C ALA A 76 15.06 24.94 3.27
N VAL A 77 15.24 25.71 4.36
CA VAL A 77 14.57 25.47 5.64
C VAL A 77 13.04 25.70 5.51
N ILE A 78 12.61 26.77 4.84
CA ILE A 78 11.17 27.00 4.59
C ILE A 78 10.56 25.85 3.80
N LEU A 79 11.21 25.41 2.74
CA LEU A 79 10.77 24.29 1.92
C LEU A 79 10.71 22.97 2.72
N LEU A 80 11.70 22.76 3.59
CA LEU A 80 11.72 21.58 4.47
C LEU A 80 10.56 21.61 5.47
N VAL A 81 10.31 22.75 6.13
CA VAL A 81 9.19 22.91 7.05
C VAL A 81 7.86 22.71 6.33
N PHE A 82 7.71 23.31 5.15
CA PHE A 82 6.53 23.13 4.31
C PHE A 82 6.33 21.64 3.94
N GLY A 83 7.39 20.96 3.53
CA GLY A 83 7.35 19.52 3.25
C GLY A 83 6.92 18.69 4.45
N ILE A 84 7.48 18.97 5.63
CA ILE A 84 7.13 18.25 6.87
C ILE A 84 5.66 18.46 7.24
N ILE A 85 5.15 19.70 7.17
CA ILE A 85 3.74 19.99 7.45
C ILE A 85 2.82 19.19 6.50
N GLY A 86 3.13 19.18 5.20
CA GLY A 86 2.34 18.43 4.25
C GLY A 86 2.36 16.91 4.47
N ILE A 87 3.46 16.36 4.98
CA ILE A 87 3.54 14.92 5.29
C ILE A 87 2.51 14.50 6.36
N TYR A 88 2.20 15.36 7.33
CA TYR A 88 1.18 15.07 8.33
C TYR A 88 -0.24 14.97 7.75
N GLU A 89 -0.48 15.56 6.58
CA GLU A 89 -1.75 15.46 5.86
C GLU A 89 -1.84 14.23 4.94
N ILE A 90 -0.76 13.46 4.80
CA ILE A 90 -0.74 12.29 3.92
C ILE A 90 -1.64 11.19 4.50
N ARG A 91 -2.59 10.73 3.68
CA ARG A 91 -3.41 9.57 4.00
C ARG A 91 -2.83 8.32 3.33
N ILE A 92 -2.86 7.22 4.05
CA ILE A 92 -2.52 5.91 3.49
C ILE A 92 -3.79 5.35 2.85
N SER A 93 -3.75 5.12 1.54
CA SER A 93 -4.88 4.50 0.84
C SER A 93 -4.65 3.00 0.70
N GLY A 94 -5.65 2.24 1.18
CA GLY A 94 -5.81 0.82 0.88
C GLY A 94 -6.98 0.54 -0.07
N SER A 95 -7.48 1.59 -0.77
CA SER A 95 -8.59 1.48 -1.71
C SER A 95 -8.14 0.79 -3.00
N ILE A 96 -8.92 -0.19 -3.46
CA ILE A 96 -8.71 -0.82 -4.77
C ILE A 96 -9.31 0.06 -5.88
N ILE A 97 -10.44 0.69 -5.61
CA ILE A 97 -11.20 1.46 -6.60
C ILE A 97 -10.44 2.72 -7.02
N GLU A 98 -9.71 3.33 -6.10
CA GLU A 98 -8.90 4.54 -6.40
C GLU A 98 -7.79 4.30 -7.42
N ASP A 99 -7.27 3.08 -7.54
CA ASP A 99 -6.21 2.72 -8.49
C ASP A 99 -6.74 2.34 -9.87
N MET A 100 -8.07 2.24 -10.01
CA MET A 100 -8.69 1.87 -11.28
C MET A 100 -8.87 3.07 -12.22
N PRO A 101 -8.76 2.86 -13.54
CA PRO A 101 -9.04 3.90 -14.52
C PRO A 101 -10.50 4.35 -14.44
N LYS A 102 -10.74 5.58 -14.01
CA LYS A 102 -12.10 6.14 -13.76
C LYS A 102 -13.01 6.26 -15.00
N LYS A 103 -12.46 6.08 -16.21
CA LYS A 103 -13.18 6.21 -17.47
C LYS A 103 -13.46 4.85 -18.16
N THR A 104 -13.71 3.81 -17.37
CA THR A 104 -13.96 2.47 -17.89
C THR A 104 -15.34 1.97 -17.43
N ALA A 105 -16.03 1.20 -18.29
CA ALA A 105 -17.29 0.56 -17.92
C ALA A 105 -17.18 -0.28 -16.64
N PHE A 106 -16.05 -0.95 -16.49
CA PHE A 106 -15.74 -1.74 -15.29
C PHE A 106 -15.75 -0.92 -13.98
N PHE A 107 -15.30 0.34 -14.03
CA PHE A 107 -15.37 1.24 -12.88
C PHE A 107 -16.81 1.61 -12.52
N ASP A 108 -17.65 1.84 -13.54
CA ASP A 108 -19.07 2.16 -13.35
C ASP A 108 -19.82 0.95 -12.79
N ASP A 109 -19.52 -0.28 -13.27
CA ASP A 109 -20.07 -1.52 -12.74
C ASP A 109 -19.73 -1.73 -11.26
N ILE A 110 -18.49 -1.51 -10.87
CA ILE A 110 -18.08 -1.63 -9.46
C ILE A 110 -18.80 -0.60 -8.59
N ARG A 111 -18.91 0.65 -9.04
CA ARG A 111 -19.65 1.69 -8.32
C ARG A 111 -21.15 1.36 -8.18
N PHE A 112 -21.72 0.77 -9.21
CA PHE A 112 -23.08 0.28 -9.15
C PHE A 112 -23.25 -0.76 -8.04
N PHE A 113 -22.39 -1.79 -8.01
CA PHE A 113 -22.41 -2.80 -6.97
C PHE A 113 -22.19 -2.23 -5.57
N GLU A 114 -21.24 -1.29 -5.42
CA GLU A 114 -20.97 -0.64 -4.15
C GLU A 114 -22.19 0.12 -3.61
N LYS A 115 -22.91 0.81 -4.49
CA LYS A 115 -24.07 1.60 -4.13
C LYS A 115 -25.31 0.78 -3.86
N GLU A 116 -25.60 -0.22 -4.70
CA GLU A 116 -26.86 -0.98 -4.66
C GLU A 116 -26.77 -2.21 -3.73
N PHE A 117 -25.56 -2.72 -3.44
CA PHE A 117 -25.34 -3.91 -2.61
C PHE A 117 -24.53 -3.63 -1.34
N ASP A 118 -24.31 -2.36 -0.99
CA ASP A 118 -23.59 -1.91 0.23
C ASP A 118 -22.18 -2.46 0.37
N GLY A 119 -21.50 -2.76 -0.73
CA GLY A 119 -20.11 -3.16 -0.74
C GLY A 119 -19.74 -4.08 -1.89
N VAL A 120 -18.45 -4.15 -2.17
CA VAL A 120 -17.89 -4.92 -3.29
C VAL A 120 -16.95 -6.01 -2.81
N MET A 121 -16.28 -5.77 -1.67
CA MET A 121 -15.25 -6.67 -1.20
C MET A 121 -15.74 -7.56 -0.06
N PRO A 122 -15.65 -8.90 -0.17
CA PRO A 122 -16.05 -9.79 0.90
C PRO A 122 -15.11 -9.68 2.11
N LEU A 123 -15.71 -9.44 3.27
CA LEU A 123 -15.12 -9.57 4.59
C LEU A 123 -15.71 -10.83 5.21
N GLU A 124 -14.88 -11.76 5.62
CA GLU A 124 -15.29 -13.06 6.11
C GLU A 124 -14.87 -13.26 7.56
N ILE A 125 -15.76 -13.75 8.38
CA ILE A 125 -15.48 -14.13 9.76
C ILE A 125 -15.63 -15.65 9.84
N MET A 126 -14.52 -16.33 10.06
CA MET A 126 -14.49 -17.77 10.27
C MET A 126 -14.52 -18.09 11.75
N ILE A 127 -15.46 -18.92 12.18
CA ILE A 127 -15.65 -19.35 13.57
C ILE A 127 -15.38 -20.85 13.65
N ASP A 128 -14.28 -21.22 14.31
CA ASP A 128 -13.96 -22.60 14.64
C ASP A 128 -14.52 -22.95 16.02
N THR A 129 -15.45 -23.87 16.08
CA THR A 129 -16.07 -24.35 17.32
C THR A 129 -15.23 -25.42 18.03
N LYS A 130 -14.08 -25.82 17.48
CA LYS A 130 -13.19 -26.90 17.96
C LYS A 130 -13.92 -28.24 18.23
N ARG A 131 -15.13 -28.42 17.71
CA ARG A 131 -15.97 -29.60 17.90
C ARG A 131 -16.72 -29.96 16.62
N LYS A 132 -16.68 -31.22 16.22
CA LYS A 132 -17.50 -31.75 15.13
C LYS A 132 -18.99 -31.49 15.41
N GLN A 133 -19.73 -31.05 14.39
CA GLN A 133 -21.15 -30.65 14.48
C GLN A 133 -21.39 -29.49 15.48
N GLY A 134 -20.34 -28.76 15.88
CA GLY A 134 -20.43 -27.69 16.85
C GLY A 134 -21.23 -26.48 16.35
N VAL A 135 -21.13 -26.16 15.06
CA VAL A 135 -21.79 -25.03 14.42
C VAL A 135 -23.31 -25.07 14.61
N MET A 136 -23.92 -26.27 14.45
CA MET A 136 -25.36 -26.45 14.50
C MET A 136 -25.95 -26.46 15.91
N LYS A 137 -25.15 -26.28 16.96
CA LYS A 137 -25.69 -26.12 18.31
C LYS A 137 -26.38 -24.77 18.45
N LEU A 138 -27.59 -24.78 19.02
CA LEU A 138 -28.39 -23.58 19.19
C LEU A 138 -27.66 -22.45 19.93
N SER A 139 -26.87 -22.80 20.95
CA SER A 139 -26.05 -21.85 21.68
C SER A 139 -25.00 -21.12 20.78
N ASN A 140 -24.48 -21.81 19.79
CA ASN A 140 -23.51 -21.23 18.84
C ASN A 140 -24.22 -20.40 17.77
N LEU A 141 -25.38 -20.87 17.29
CA LEU A 141 -26.22 -20.11 16.36
C LEU A 141 -26.66 -18.77 16.98
N LYS A 142 -27.07 -18.77 18.25
CA LYS A 142 -27.43 -17.52 18.96
C LYS A 142 -26.26 -16.57 19.11
N ARG A 143 -25.06 -17.07 19.40
CA ARG A 143 -23.84 -16.23 19.47
C ARG A 143 -23.46 -15.66 18.09
N MET A 144 -23.65 -16.44 17.03
CA MET A 144 -23.45 -15.96 15.65
C MET A 144 -24.47 -14.87 15.30
N GLU A 145 -25.75 -15.06 15.67
CA GLU A 145 -26.81 -14.07 15.49
C GLU A 145 -26.45 -12.75 16.18
N GLU A 146 -26.00 -12.78 17.42
CA GLU A 146 -25.60 -11.59 18.18
C GLU A 146 -24.36 -10.90 17.57
N LEU A 147 -23.46 -11.66 16.94
CA LEU A 147 -22.35 -11.08 16.17
C LEU A 147 -22.83 -10.43 14.88
N GLU A 148 -23.79 -11.04 14.18
CA GLU A 148 -24.43 -10.48 12.98
C GLU A 148 -25.16 -9.17 13.27
N GLU A 149 -25.83 -9.06 14.41
CA GLU A 149 -26.46 -7.81 14.86
C GLU A 149 -25.43 -6.68 14.99
N THR A 150 -24.28 -7.00 15.57
CA THR A 150 -23.16 -6.02 15.68
C THR A 150 -22.63 -5.62 14.30
N ILE A 151 -22.57 -6.56 13.34
CA ILE A 151 -22.15 -6.27 11.96
C ILE A 151 -23.18 -5.36 11.27
N MET A 152 -24.47 -5.59 11.47
CA MET A 152 -25.55 -4.77 10.89
C MET A 152 -25.57 -3.33 11.45
N GLU A 153 -25.01 -3.09 12.61
CA GLU A 153 -24.85 -1.73 13.16
C GLU A 153 -23.74 -0.90 12.50
N ILE A 154 -22.92 -1.52 11.64
CA ILE A 154 -21.82 -0.85 10.97
C ILE A 154 -22.28 -0.43 9.57
N PRO A 155 -22.42 0.88 9.28
CA PRO A 155 -23.00 1.37 8.03
C PRO A 155 -22.18 1.06 6.77
N GLU A 156 -20.88 0.80 6.95
CA GLU A 156 -19.95 0.47 5.88
C GLU A 156 -20.03 -1.00 5.44
N LEU A 157 -20.81 -1.83 6.17
CA LEU A 157 -20.94 -3.26 5.90
C LEU A 157 -22.35 -3.59 5.36
N SER A 158 -22.40 -4.54 4.42
CA SER A 158 -23.64 -5.12 3.97
C SER A 158 -24.26 -6.06 5.02
N LYS A 159 -25.53 -6.44 4.82
CA LYS A 159 -26.14 -7.46 5.66
C LYS A 159 -25.33 -8.76 5.63
N PRO A 160 -25.02 -9.34 6.81
CA PRO A 160 -24.24 -10.57 6.88
C PRO A 160 -25.02 -11.77 6.34
N LEU A 161 -24.29 -12.69 5.71
CA LEU A 161 -24.80 -13.95 5.19
C LEU A 161 -24.11 -15.10 5.92
N SER A 162 -24.91 -15.98 6.53
CA SER A 162 -24.37 -17.10 7.30
C SER A 162 -25.34 -18.28 7.39
N ILE A 163 -24.94 -19.30 8.11
CA ILE A 163 -25.81 -20.44 8.45
C ILE A 163 -27.03 -20.03 9.29
N VAL A 164 -26.92 -18.94 10.07
CA VAL A 164 -28.04 -18.41 10.88
C VAL A 164 -29.20 -18.01 9.99
N ASN A 165 -28.93 -17.28 8.90
CA ASN A 165 -29.95 -16.89 7.93
C ASN A 165 -30.61 -18.11 7.30
N LEU A 166 -29.81 -19.13 6.92
CA LEU A 166 -30.36 -20.37 6.34
C LEU A 166 -31.29 -21.09 7.32
N VAL A 167 -30.93 -21.14 8.61
CA VAL A 167 -31.78 -21.75 9.66
C VAL A 167 -33.02 -20.93 9.88
N LYS A 168 -32.95 -19.58 9.91
CA LYS A 168 -34.12 -18.70 10.02
C LYS A 168 -35.10 -18.89 8.84
N TYR A 169 -34.57 -18.88 7.61
CA TYR A 169 -35.37 -19.16 6.41
C TYR A 169 -36.01 -20.55 6.43
N SER A 170 -35.25 -21.54 6.92
CA SER A 170 -35.80 -22.91 7.04
C SER A 170 -36.95 -22.99 8.03
N LYS A 171 -36.89 -22.27 9.15
CA LYS A 171 -38.01 -22.18 10.10
C LYS A 171 -39.20 -21.46 9.47
N GLN A 172 -38.99 -20.33 8.82
CA GLN A 172 -40.04 -19.60 8.12
C GLN A 172 -40.72 -20.47 7.04
N ALA A 173 -39.94 -21.19 6.22
CA ALA A 173 -40.47 -22.10 5.21
C ALA A 173 -41.26 -23.26 5.82
N TYR A 174 -40.79 -23.81 6.93
CA TYR A 174 -41.52 -24.88 7.65
C TYR A 174 -42.90 -24.42 8.14
N TYR A 175 -43.03 -23.15 8.52
CA TYR A 175 -44.28 -22.51 8.93
C TYR A 175 -44.97 -21.75 7.77
N ASN A 176 -45.02 -22.36 6.58
CA ASN A 176 -45.69 -21.88 5.38
C ASN A 176 -45.30 -20.46 4.91
N GLY A 177 -44.05 -20.04 5.16
CA GLY A 177 -43.53 -18.77 4.68
C GLY A 177 -43.92 -17.54 5.50
N ASN A 178 -44.55 -17.69 6.65
CA ASN A 178 -44.96 -16.57 7.50
C ASN A 178 -43.74 -15.82 8.02
N PRO A 179 -43.62 -14.49 7.77
CA PRO A 179 -42.46 -13.66 8.20
C PRO A 179 -42.20 -13.64 9.71
N ASP A 180 -43.22 -13.83 10.54
CA ASP A 180 -43.08 -13.85 11.99
C ASP A 180 -42.18 -15.00 12.50
N TYR A 181 -42.04 -16.05 11.69
CA TYR A 181 -41.17 -17.20 11.99
C TYR A 181 -39.74 -17.04 11.44
N TYR A 182 -39.34 -15.87 10.90
CA TYR A 182 -37.94 -15.58 10.51
C TYR A 182 -37.10 -15.33 11.74
N GLN A 183 -36.88 -16.35 12.54
CA GLN A 183 -36.10 -16.32 13.78
C GLN A 183 -35.47 -17.69 14.05
N LEU A 184 -34.43 -17.74 14.93
CA LEU A 184 -33.85 -19.01 15.31
C LEU A 184 -34.90 -19.94 15.99
N PRO A 185 -34.77 -21.27 15.83
CA PRO A 185 -35.64 -22.21 16.48
C PRO A 185 -35.48 -22.17 18.01
N THR A 186 -36.55 -22.47 18.69
CA THR A 186 -36.55 -22.78 20.14
C THR A 186 -35.86 -24.11 20.41
N SER A 187 -35.52 -24.40 21.67
CA SER A 187 -34.90 -25.67 22.04
C SER A 187 -35.76 -26.88 21.68
N GLN A 188 -37.10 -26.73 21.66
CA GLN A 188 -38.07 -27.78 21.30
C GLN A 188 -38.11 -27.97 19.77
N GLU A 189 -38.00 -26.90 19.00
CA GLU A 189 -38.06 -26.92 17.54
C GLU A 189 -36.74 -27.33 16.90
N GLN A 190 -35.60 -27.24 17.64
CA GLN A 190 -34.28 -27.39 17.11
C GLN A 190 -34.07 -28.64 16.26
N SER A 191 -34.52 -29.80 16.74
CA SER A 191 -34.26 -31.09 16.09
C SER A 191 -34.91 -31.18 14.72
N PHE A 192 -36.19 -30.79 14.58
CA PHE A 192 -36.89 -30.89 13.32
C PHE A 192 -36.58 -29.74 12.35
N ILE A 193 -36.43 -28.50 12.83
CA ILE A 193 -36.02 -27.39 11.96
C ILE A 193 -34.60 -27.59 11.39
N LEU A 194 -33.63 -28.02 12.20
CA LEU A 194 -32.28 -28.29 11.69
C LEU A 194 -32.24 -29.50 10.73
N SER A 195 -33.09 -30.53 10.96
CA SER A 195 -33.25 -31.63 10.02
C SER A 195 -33.85 -31.15 8.70
N TYR A 196 -34.87 -30.29 8.76
CA TYR A 196 -35.51 -29.70 7.59
C TYR A 196 -34.52 -28.85 6.79
N ALA A 197 -33.74 -27.97 7.46
CA ALA A 197 -32.70 -27.17 6.85
C ALA A 197 -31.65 -28.04 6.15
N LYS A 198 -31.19 -29.12 6.80
CA LYS A 198 -30.18 -30.04 6.27
C LYS A 198 -30.67 -30.80 5.03
N ASN A 199 -31.92 -31.22 5.05
CA ASN A 199 -32.57 -31.97 3.94
C ASN A 199 -32.85 -31.00 2.77
N GLY A 200 -33.40 -29.82 3.03
CA GLY A 200 -33.62 -28.79 2.02
C GLY A 200 -32.33 -28.37 1.31
N ALA A 201 -31.26 -28.16 2.07
CA ALA A 201 -29.96 -27.81 1.51
C ALA A 201 -29.31 -28.93 0.68
N LYS A 202 -29.55 -30.21 0.98
CA LYS A 202 -29.06 -31.34 0.18
C LYS A 202 -29.75 -31.48 -1.18
N ASN A 203 -31.02 -31.11 -1.26
CA ASN A 203 -31.82 -31.23 -2.48
C ASN A 203 -31.64 -30.02 -3.43
N ALA A 204 -31.00 -28.92 -2.98
CA ALA A 204 -30.64 -27.81 -3.83
C ALA A 204 -29.49 -28.23 -4.78
N LYS A 205 -29.57 -27.83 -6.07
CA LYS A 205 -28.53 -28.11 -7.08
C LYS A 205 -27.13 -27.70 -6.62
N ASP A 206 -27.03 -26.62 -5.83
CA ASP A 206 -25.84 -26.22 -5.09
C ASP A 206 -26.11 -26.40 -3.60
N ASN A 207 -25.30 -27.20 -2.92
CA ASN A 207 -25.44 -27.44 -1.50
C ASN A 207 -25.13 -26.15 -0.71
N LEU A 208 -26.14 -25.28 -0.57
CA LEU A 208 -26.04 -23.95 0.06
C LEU A 208 -25.39 -24.00 1.46
N MET A 209 -25.55 -25.11 2.17
CA MET A 209 -24.94 -25.30 3.48
C MET A 209 -23.40 -25.30 3.41
N LYS A 210 -22.82 -25.83 2.32
CA LYS A 210 -21.36 -25.84 2.12
C LYS A 210 -20.77 -24.45 1.94
N SER A 211 -21.57 -23.45 1.60
CA SER A 211 -21.12 -22.05 1.51
C SER A 211 -20.87 -21.43 2.88
N TYR A 212 -21.48 -21.96 3.93
CA TYR A 212 -21.43 -21.38 5.28
C TYR A 212 -20.85 -22.31 6.35
N VAL A 213 -20.85 -23.62 6.11
CA VAL A 213 -20.38 -24.62 7.07
C VAL A 213 -19.55 -25.67 6.35
N ASP A 214 -18.43 -26.07 6.95
CA ASP A 214 -17.57 -27.11 6.42
C ASP A 214 -18.22 -28.51 6.51
N SER A 215 -17.60 -29.49 5.89
CA SER A 215 -18.11 -30.88 5.85
C SER A 215 -18.21 -31.56 7.23
N THR A 216 -17.41 -31.12 8.20
CA THR A 216 -17.41 -31.66 9.57
C THR A 216 -18.40 -30.96 10.49
N GLY A 217 -18.93 -29.80 10.08
CA GLY A 217 -19.77 -28.95 10.92
C GLY A 217 -19.04 -28.26 12.06
N GLN A 218 -17.71 -28.15 11.95
CA GLN A 218 -16.84 -27.52 12.95
C GLN A 218 -16.63 -26.05 12.68
N TYR A 219 -16.45 -25.67 11.40
CA TYR A 219 -16.18 -24.31 10.97
C TYR A 219 -17.44 -23.65 10.41
N ALA A 220 -17.74 -22.44 10.88
CA ALA A 220 -18.77 -21.59 10.29
C ALA A 220 -18.14 -20.37 9.64
N ARG A 221 -18.77 -19.89 8.57
CA ARG A 221 -18.40 -18.67 7.86
C ARG A 221 -19.56 -17.69 7.88
N ILE A 222 -19.28 -16.46 8.32
CA ILE A 222 -20.15 -15.30 8.17
C ILE A 222 -19.49 -14.43 7.09
N THR A 223 -20.20 -14.11 6.04
CA THR A 223 -19.74 -13.27 4.93
C THR A 223 -20.53 -11.97 4.93
N THR A 224 -19.85 -10.85 4.94
CA THR A 224 -20.41 -9.52 4.68
C THR A 224 -19.58 -8.84 3.61
N PHE A 225 -20.13 -7.85 2.93
CA PHE A 225 -19.38 -7.05 1.97
C PHE A 225 -19.09 -5.68 2.58
N ILE A 226 -17.93 -5.14 2.27
CA ILE A 226 -17.52 -3.82 2.74
C ILE A 226 -17.43 -2.86 1.56
N LYS A 227 -17.83 -1.60 1.78
CA LYS A 227 -17.57 -0.48 0.88
C LYS A 227 -16.06 -0.24 0.76
N ASP A 228 -15.63 0.39 -0.32
CA ASP A 228 -14.22 0.71 -0.52
C ASP A 228 -13.79 1.82 0.44
N GLU A 229 -13.33 1.43 1.61
CA GLU A 229 -12.92 2.32 2.70
C GLU A 229 -11.40 2.37 2.85
N ASN A 230 -10.92 3.45 3.44
CA ASN A 230 -9.50 3.60 3.73
C ASN A 230 -9.02 2.60 4.81
N GLY A 231 -7.70 2.38 4.86
CA GLY A 231 -7.10 1.39 5.75
C GLY A 231 -7.40 1.61 7.23
N GLU A 232 -7.48 2.86 7.69
CA GLU A 232 -7.75 3.19 9.10
C GLU A 232 -9.17 2.82 9.52
N LYS A 233 -10.16 3.12 8.67
CA LYS A 233 -11.56 2.74 8.94
C LYS A 233 -11.73 1.22 8.94
N MET A 234 -11.07 0.55 8.00
CA MET A 234 -11.10 -0.91 7.94
C MET A 234 -10.50 -1.55 9.22
N GLU A 235 -9.39 -1.02 9.73
CA GLU A 235 -8.81 -1.48 11.00
C GLU A 235 -9.77 -1.25 12.18
N ALA A 236 -10.45 -0.11 12.21
CA ALA A 236 -11.45 0.20 13.24
C ALA A 236 -12.65 -0.75 13.17
N ILE A 237 -13.13 -1.08 11.97
CA ILE A 237 -14.20 -2.04 11.73
C ILE A 237 -13.77 -3.45 12.20
N GLU A 238 -12.60 -3.92 11.76
CA GLU A 238 -12.06 -5.22 12.21
C GLU A 238 -11.89 -5.26 13.74
N ALA A 239 -11.42 -4.18 14.37
CA ALA A 239 -11.24 -4.11 15.82
C ALA A 239 -12.59 -4.22 16.55
N ARG A 240 -13.64 -3.52 16.09
CA ARG A 240 -14.98 -3.59 16.67
C ARG A 240 -15.58 -5.00 16.56
N ILE A 241 -15.47 -5.62 15.39
CA ILE A 241 -15.93 -7.00 15.19
C ILE A 241 -15.15 -7.98 16.09
N ARG A 242 -13.83 -7.81 16.17
CA ARG A 242 -12.96 -8.67 17.00
C ARG A 242 -13.27 -8.53 18.49
N GLU A 243 -13.50 -7.33 18.99
CA GLU A 243 -13.89 -7.09 20.38
C GLU A 243 -15.18 -7.83 20.74
N LYS A 244 -16.22 -7.70 19.91
CA LYS A 244 -17.49 -8.40 20.12
C LYS A 244 -17.31 -9.92 20.00
N ALA A 245 -16.59 -10.38 18.96
CA ALA A 245 -16.31 -11.80 18.77
C ALA A 245 -15.58 -12.43 19.97
N THR A 246 -14.61 -11.74 20.56
CA THR A 246 -13.87 -12.22 21.73
C THR A 246 -14.79 -12.38 22.95
N LYS A 247 -15.76 -11.48 23.13
CA LYS A 247 -16.76 -11.57 24.20
C LYS A 247 -17.72 -12.76 24.00
N LEU A 248 -18.14 -13.01 22.76
CA LEU A 248 -19.09 -14.07 22.44
C LEU A 248 -18.45 -15.46 22.33
N PHE A 249 -17.22 -15.52 21.85
CA PHE A 249 -16.48 -16.74 21.57
C PHE A 249 -15.17 -16.80 22.36
N PRO A 250 -15.18 -17.25 23.62
CA PRO A 250 -13.96 -17.35 24.43
C PRO A 250 -12.89 -18.22 23.76
N ALA A 251 -11.65 -17.73 23.71
CA ALA A 251 -10.52 -18.36 22.98
C ALA A 251 -10.20 -19.80 23.42
N GLU A 252 -10.57 -20.16 24.66
CA GLU A 252 -10.38 -21.51 25.18
C GLU A 252 -11.18 -22.57 24.38
N ARG A 253 -12.36 -22.20 23.90
CA ARG A 253 -13.33 -23.11 23.25
C ARG A 253 -13.56 -22.83 21.76
N TYR A 254 -13.16 -21.66 21.30
CA TYR A 254 -13.38 -21.20 19.95
C TYR A 254 -12.11 -20.57 19.39
N ASN A 255 -12.04 -20.50 18.07
CA ASN A 255 -11.08 -19.65 17.38
C ASN A 255 -11.84 -18.84 16.32
N VAL A 256 -11.71 -17.51 16.39
CA VAL A 256 -12.36 -16.60 15.44
C VAL A 256 -11.30 -15.88 14.63
N ILE A 257 -11.39 -15.99 13.31
CA ILE A 257 -10.47 -15.39 12.36
C ILE A 257 -11.25 -14.47 11.44
N ILE A 258 -10.86 -13.20 11.40
CA ILE A 258 -11.36 -12.23 10.43
C ILE A 258 -10.44 -12.30 9.21
N THR A 259 -11.02 -12.55 8.04
CA THR A 259 -10.33 -12.79 6.78
C THR A 259 -11.19 -12.29 5.60
N GLY A 260 -11.00 -12.81 4.43
CA GLY A 260 -11.68 -12.38 3.21
C GLY A 260 -10.82 -11.46 2.36
N LYS A 261 -11.24 -11.22 1.13
CA LYS A 261 -10.45 -10.40 0.18
C LYS A 261 -10.18 -8.99 0.72
N ALA A 262 -11.15 -8.39 1.42
CA ALA A 262 -10.99 -7.06 2.01
C ALA A 262 -9.85 -7.02 3.04
N SER A 263 -9.88 -7.91 4.02
CA SER A 263 -8.86 -7.99 5.08
C SER A 263 -7.47 -8.37 4.54
N VAL A 264 -7.41 -9.33 3.61
CA VAL A 264 -6.15 -9.78 3.00
C VAL A 264 -5.52 -8.67 2.17
N PHE A 265 -6.32 -7.96 1.37
CA PHE A 265 -5.85 -6.85 0.55
C PHE A 265 -5.28 -5.72 1.40
N GLN A 266 -6.01 -5.31 2.44
CA GLN A 266 -5.56 -4.26 3.34
C GLN A 266 -4.27 -4.62 4.06
N LYS A 267 -4.20 -5.82 4.65
CA LYS A 267 -2.99 -6.29 5.34
C LYS A 267 -1.82 -6.43 4.36
N GLY A 268 -2.10 -6.90 3.14
CA GLY A 268 -1.12 -6.96 2.07
C GLY A 268 -0.58 -5.58 1.68
N THR A 269 -1.46 -4.59 1.51
CA THR A 269 -1.07 -3.21 1.20
C THR A 269 -0.24 -2.60 2.33
N LYS A 270 -0.65 -2.74 3.59
CA LYS A 270 0.12 -2.27 4.74
C LYS A 270 1.50 -2.91 4.79
N TYR A 271 1.58 -4.22 4.63
CA TYR A 271 2.84 -4.95 4.57
C TYR A 271 3.75 -4.49 3.43
N LEU A 272 3.19 -4.22 2.25
CA LEU A 272 3.92 -3.64 1.13
C LEU A 272 4.48 -2.26 1.46
N LEU A 273 3.67 -1.38 2.05
CA LEU A 273 4.09 -0.04 2.45
C LEU A 273 5.24 -0.09 3.47
N ASP A 274 5.13 -0.90 4.50
CA ASP A 274 6.14 -1.05 5.54
C ASP A 274 7.47 -1.58 4.96
N ASN A 275 7.40 -2.56 4.06
CA ASN A 275 8.58 -3.10 3.38
C ASN A 275 9.23 -2.08 2.43
N LEU A 276 8.42 -1.32 1.69
CA LEU A 276 8.93 -0.30 0.77
C LEU A 276 9.59 0.86 1.53
N LEU A 277 9.01 1.32 2.64
CA LEU A 277 9.61 2.34 3.50
C LEU A 277 10.92 1.84 4.12
N SER A 278 10.95 0.60 4.60
CA SER A 278 12.15 -0.02 5.14
C SER A 278 13.24 -0.17 4.08
N SER A 279 12.89 -0.53 2.84
CA SER A 279 13.83 -0.62 1.72
C SER A 279 14.39 0.75 1.30
N LEU A 280 13.58 1.79 1.37
CA LEU A 280 14.01 3.17 1.12
C LEU A 280 15.03 3.61 2.17
N LEU A 281 14.75 3.36 3.46
CA LEU A 281 15.71 3.63 4.54
C LEU A 281 17.02 2.87 4.33
N PHE A 282 16.95 1.60 3.95
CA PHE A 282 18.14 0.80 3.66
C PHE A 282 18.95 1.36 2.48
N ALA A 283 18.28 1.84 1.42
CA ALA A 283 18.94 2.52 0.31
C ALA A 283 19.66 3.81 0.75
N PHE A 284 19.06 4.59 1.66
CA PHE A 284 19.71 5.74 2.28
C PHE A 284 21.01 5.34 3.02
N LEU A 285 20.95 4.27 3.81
CA LEU A 285 22.11 3.79 4.58
C LEU A 285 23.25 3.31 3.67
N ILE A 286 22.92 2.57 2.61
CA ILE A 286 23.92 2.13 1.61
C ILE A 286 24.57 3.34 0.94
N THR A 287 23.76 4.30 0.51
CA THR A 287 24.27 5.54 -0.13
C THR A 287 25.16 6.32 0.80
N ALA A 288 24.73 6.49 2.06
CA ALA A 288 25.56 7.15 3.08
C ALA A 288 26.89 6.42 3.28
N GLY A 289 26.88 5.10 3.31
CA GLY A 289 28.07 4.26 3.40
C GLY A 289 29.01 4.44 2.20
N LEU A 290 28.47 4.42 0.98
CA LEU A 290 29.26 4.63 -0.24
C LEU A 290 29.91 6.02 -0.26
N VAL A 291 29.16 7.06 0.09
CA VAL A 291 29.69 8.43 0.20
C VAL A 291 30.77 8.51 1.30
N ALA A 292 30.55 7.86 2.44
CA ALA A 292 31.52 7.83 3.52
C ALA A 292 32.86 7.18 3.09
N ILE A 293 32.78 6.07 2.37
CA ILE A 293 33.96 5.36 1.83
C ILE A 293 34.68 6.25 0.79
N MET A 294 33.93 6.87 -0.13
CA MET A 294 34.45 7.65 -1.22
C MET A 294 35.14 8.93 -0.73
N PHE A 295 34.59 9.61 0.25
CA PHE A 295 35.12 10.90 0.74
C PHE A 295 35.86 10.78 2.06
N ARG A 296 35.78 9.67 2.78
CA ARG A 296 36.39 9.47 4.11
C ARG A 296 36.07 10.61 5.09
N SER A 297 34.90 11.21 5.00
CA SER A 297 34.50 12.38 5.78
C SER A 297 33.02 12.36 6.10
N PHE A 298 32.66 12.30 7.39
CA PHE A 298 31.27 12.34 7.84
C PHE A 298 30.56 13.66 7.46
N LYS A 299 31.28 14.77 7.40
CA LYS A 299 30.74 16.07 6.94
C LYS A 299 30.23 15.99 5.49
N MET A 300 30.99 15.29 4.62
CA MET A 300 30.60 15.12 3.23
C MET A 300 29.37 14.22 3.08
N VAL A 301 29.18 13.23 3.97
CA VAL A 301 27.97 12.41 4.03
C VAL A 301 26.74 13.28 4.31
N LEU A 302 26.81 14.13 5.33
CA LEU A 302 25.71 15.06 5.67
C LEU A 302 25.42 16.03 4.52
N VAL A 303 26.44 16.61 3.90
CA VAL A 303 26.29 17.55 2.78
C VAL A 303 25.69 16.88 1.55
N SER A 304 25.90 15.57 1.33
CA SER A 304 25.32 14.84 0.20
C SER A 304 23.90 14.32 0.49
N ILE A 305 23.56 13.99 1.72
CA ILE A 305 22.23 13.46 2.06
C ILE A 305 21.17 14.57 2.05
N ILE A 306 21.47 15.75 2.58
CA ILE A 306 20.49 16.84 2.70
C ILE A 306 19.86 17.23 1.35
N PRO A 307 20.63 17.45 0.26
CA PRO A 307 20.06 17.78 -1.05
C PRO A 307 19.20 16.66 -1.64
N ASN A 308 19.47 15.39 -1.29
CA ASN A 308 18.69 14.25 -1.77
C ASN A 308 17.39 14.05 -0.99
N LEU A 309 17.40 14.39 0.30
CA LEU A 309 16.23 14.28 1.16
C LEU A 309 15.20 15.38 0.91
N LEU A 310 15.66 16.61 0.64
CA LEU A 310 14.80 17.78 0.48
C LEU A 310 13.73 17.60 -0.64
N PRO A 311 14.10 17.21 -1.88
CA PRO A 311 13.10 16.98 -2.94
C PRO A 311 12.08 15.89 -2.59
N LEU A 312 12.51 14.83 -1.90
CA LEU A 312 11.62 13.75 -1.47
C LEU A 312 10.60 14.25 -0.43
N LEU A 313 11.06 14.99 0.58
CA LEU A 313 10.19 15.58 1.60
C LEU A 313 9.24 16.61 0.98
N MET A 314 9.70 17.40 0.01
CA MET A 314 8.85 18.34 -0.71
C MET A 314 7.79 17.63 -1.54
N THR A 315 8.16 16.58 -2.27
CA THR A 315 7.21 15.81 -3.07
C THR A 315 6.17 15.14 -2.17
N ALA A 316 6.61 14.55 -1.05
CA ALA A 316 5.71 13.98 -0.06
C ALA A 316 4.78 15.05 0.54
N GLY A 317 5.32 16.21 0.93
CA GLY A 317 4.52 17.31 1.44
C GLY A 317 3.49 17.83 0.44
N LEU A 318 3.87 18.00 -0.82
CA LEU A 318 2.93 18.38 -1.88
C LEU A 318 1.82 17.33 -2.08
N MET A 319 2.15 16.04 -2.00
CA MET A 319 1.14 14.99 -2.04
C MET A 319 0.12 15.13 -0.92
N GLY A 320 0.59 15.41 0.31
CA GLY A 320 -0.30 15.65 1.45
C GLY A 320 -1.24 16.82 1.21
N PHE A 321 -0.73 17.99 0.81
CA PHE A 321 -1.55 19.17 0.51
C PHE A 321 -2.53 18.99 -0.66
N LEU A 322 -2.15 18.21 -1.67
CA LEU A 322 -3.00 17.89 -2.82
C LEU A 322 -3.98 16.74 -2.53
N GLY A 323 -3.92 16.13 -1.34
CA GLY A 323 -4.74 14.99 -0.97
C GLY A 323 -4.40 13.71 -1.76
N ILE A 324 -3.19 13.62 -2.31
CA ILE A 324 -2.74 12.42 -3.02
C ILE A 324 -2.30 11.38 -1.98
N PRO A 325 -2.98 10.22 -1.90
CA PRO A 325 -2.68 9.24 -0.87
C PRO A 325 -1.35 8.52 -1.11
N LEU A 326 -0.74 8.07 -0.01
CA LEU A 326 0.44 7.21 -0.07
C LEU A 326 0.00 5.78 -0.42
N LYS A 327 0.52 5.27 -1.54
CA LYS A 327 0.24 3.94 -2.10
C LYS A 327 1.55 3.22 -2.40
N PRO A 328 1.54 1.89 -2.58
CA PRO A 328 2.73 1.15 -3.01
C PRO A 328 3.36 1.72 -4.29
N SER A 329 2.54 2.13 -5.27
CA SER A 329 2.99 2.76 -6.51
C SER A 329 3.72 4.09 -6.30
N THR A 330 3.24 4.95 -5.39
CA THR A 330 3.89 6.23 -5.09
C THR A 330 5.21 6.05 -4.36
N ILE A 331 5.34 5.06 -3.48
CA ILE A 331 6.60 4.75 -2.80
C ILE A 331 7.65 4.22 -3.78
N LEU A 332 7.25 3.42 -4.78
CA LEU A 332 8.14 3.01 -5.86
C LEU A 332 8.72 4.23 -6.61
N VAL A 333 7.89 5.23 -6.90
CA VAL A 333 8.34 6.50 -7.51
C VAL A 333 9.33 7.22 -6.61
N PHE A 334 9.11 7.27 -5.30
CA PHE A 334 10.07 7.84 -4.37
C PHE A 334 11.42 7.10 -4.39
N GLY A 335 11.42 5.78 -4.46
CA GLY A 335 12.63 4.98 -4.56
C GLY A 335 13.44 5.28 -5.83
N ILE A 336 12.75 5.41 -6.97
CA ILE A 336 13.37 5.76 -8.25
C ILE A 336 13.91 7.20 -8.22
N ALA A 337 13.10 8.16 -7.75
CA ALA A 337 13.48 9.56 -7.63
C ALA A 337 14.69 9.75 -6.71
N PHE A 338 14.75 9.01 -5.60
CA PHE A 338 15.91 8.99 -4.70
C PHE A 338 17.16 8.50 -5.43
N GLY A 339 17.06 7.38 -6.16
CA GLY A 339 18.21 6.85 -6.92
C GLY A 339 18.76 7.84 -7.93
N MET A 340 17.90 8.53 -8.69
CA MET A 340 18.31 9.59 -9.64
C MET A 340 18.97 10.77 -8.93
N SER A 341 18.38 11.25 -7.84
CA SER A 341 18.94 12.38 -7.07
C SER A 341 20.32 12.07 -6.49
N VAL A 342 20.53 10.83 -6.03
CA VAL A 342 21.82 10.35 -5.53
C VAL A 342 22.87 10.35 -6.64
N ASP A 343 22.54 9.87 -7.84
CA ASP A 343 23.47 9.85 -8.98
C ASP A 343 23.96 11.25 -9.32
N ASP A 344 23.05 12.23 -9.45
CA ASP A 344 23.41 13.62 -9.71
C ASP A 344 24.29 14.23 -8.60
N THR A 345 23.97 13.94 -7.35
CA THR A 345 24.76 14.41 -6.20
C THR A 345 26.18 13.82 -6.22
N LEU A 346 26.30 12.51 -6.51
CA LEU A 346 27.60 11.85 -6.58
C LEU A 346 28.46 12.38 -7.72
N ARG A 347 27.87 12.63 -8.90
CA ARG A 347 28.56 13.23 -10.05
C ARG A 347 29.05 14.63 -9.72
N PHE A 348 28.18 15.46 -9.12
CA PHE A 348 28.57 16.80 -8.69
C PHE A 348 29.73 16.78 -7.69
N LEU A 349 29.65 15.94 -6.66
CA LEU A 349 30.68 15.82 -5.64
C LEU A 349 32.00 15.26 -6.21
N ALA A 350 31.94 14.32 -7.14
CA ALA A 350 33.11 13.78 -7.82
C ALA A 350 33.83 14.88 -8.64
N GLN A 351 33.04 15.64 -9.43
CA GLN A 351 33.58 16.76 -10.21
C GLN A 351 34.15 17.86 -9.30
N TYR A 352 33.45 18.21 -8.23
CA TYR A 352 33.92 19.17 -7.25
C TYR A 352 35.27 18.75 -6.62
N ARG A 353 35.44 17.47 -6.29
CA ARG A 353 36.71 16.94 -5.78
C ARG A 353 37.82 17.02 -6.80
N LEU A 354 37.55 16.73 -8.06
CA LEU A 354 38.53 16.87 -9.14
C LEU A 354 39.00 18.33 -9.28
N GLU A 355 38.06 19.27 -9.27
CA GLU A 355 38.39 20.70 -9.37
C GLU A 355 39.14 21.22 -8.12
N LEU A 356 38.82 20.74 -6.93
CA LEU A 356 39.57 21.03 -5.72
C LEU A 356 41.04 20.60 -5.84
N THR A 357 41.24 19.40 -6.37
CA THR A 357 42.62 18.87 -6.57
C THR A 357 43.37 19.69 -7.61
N ARG A 358 42.73 20.08 -8.72
CA ARG A 358 43.33 20.92 -9.77
C ARG A 358 43.68 22.34 -9.27
N ASN A 359 42.85 22.89 -8.38
CA ASN A 359 43.01 24.25 -7.86
C ASN A 359 43.77 24.33 -6.51
N ASN A 360 44.60 23.33 -6.19
CA ASN A 360 45.40 23.27 -4.94
C ASN A 360 44.53 23.55 -3.69
N TRP A 361 43.31 22.90 -3.62
CA TRP A 361 42.36 22.98 -2.50
C TRP A 361 41.81 24.39 -2.22
N LYS A 362 41.85 25.31 -3.20
CA LYS A 362 41.24 26.63 -3.09
C LYS A 362 39.77 26.59 -3.41
N ILE A 363 38.90 26.48 -2.39
CA ILE A 363 37.44 26.34 -2.50
C ILE A 363 36.82 27.43 -3.39
N ARG A 364 37.26 28.70 -3.30
CA ARG A 364 36.72 29.81 -4.09
C ARG A 364 36.93 29.69 -5.61
N LYS A 365 37.91 28.91 -6.06
CA LYS A 365 38.20 28.68 -7.48
C LYS A 365 37.58 27.39 -8.01
N SER A 366 37.10 26.52 -7.12
CA SER A 366 36.60 25.21 -7.45
C SER A 366 35.06 25.13 -7.42
N VAL A 367 34.40 26.20 -7.06
CA VAL A 367 32.98 26.48 -7.16
C VAL A 367 32.77 27.55 -8.25
#